data_5ab76ca5932d64048f0f0d99a8bfb192
#
_entry.id   5ab76ca5932d64048f0f0d99a8bfb192
#
_cell.length_a   1.000
_cell.length_b   1.000
_cell.length_c   1.000
_cell.angle_alpha   90.00
_cell.angle_beta   90.00
_cell.angle_gamma   90.00
#
_symmetry.space_group_name_H-M   'P 1'
#
loop_
_entity.id
_entity.type
_entity.pdbx_description
1 polymer ?
#
loop_
_entity_poly.entity_id
_entity_poly.type
_entity_poly.pdbx_seq_one_letter_code
_entity_poly.pdbx_strand_id
1 'polypeptide(L)'
;MKKFAVVLAGNGVFDGAEIHEATLTLLAINQQGGEYEVFAPNIPQHHVINHITGEEMPEERNVLIESARIARGKISDLNDFNPDNFDAIIFPGGFGAAKNLSTVAFDGPNAKINHDVCLLYTS
;
A
#
# COMPACT_ATOMS: atom_id res chain seq x y z
N MET A 1 24.51 -2.21 -2.30
CA MET A 1 23.23 -2.76 -1.77
C MET A 1 22.08 -1.90 -2.28
N LYS A 2 21.06 -2.54 -2.85
CA LYS A 2 19.90 -1.82 -3.38
C LYS A 2 18.88 -1.55 -2.28
N LYS A 3 18.23 -0.40 -2.37
CA LYS A 3 17.21 0.02 -1.41
C LYS A 3 15.87 0.22 -2.10
N PHE A 4 14.84 -0.44 -1.55
CA PHE A 4 13.50 -0.47 -2.11
C PHE A 4 12.51 0.29 -1.23
N ALA A 5 11.61 1.03 -1.86
CA ALA A 5 10.42 1.55 -1.19
C ALA A 5 9.27 0.59 -1.48
N VAL A 6 8.61 0.10 -0.45
CA VAL A 6 7.45 -0.80 -0.58
C VAL A 6 6.22 -0.02 -0.12
N VAL A 7 5.30 0.24 -1.03
CA VAL A 7 4.10 1.05 -0.76
C VAL A 7 2.91 0.12 -0.56
N LEU A 8 2.36 0.13 0.64
CA LEU A 8 1.19 -0.68 1.00
C LEU A 8 -0.09 0.15 0.92
N ALA A 9 -1.21 -0.54 0.81
CA ALA A 9 -2.52 0.06 0.59
C ALA A 9 -3.58 -0.41 1.60
N GLY A 10 -3.13 -0.89 2.75
CA GLY A 10 -3.99 -1.49 3.77
C GLY A 10 -3.55 -2.92 4.08
N ASN A 11 -4.44 -3.71 4.62
CA ASN A 11 -4.14 -5.04 5.16
C ASN A 11 -5.28 -6.01 4.87
N GLY A 12 -5.31 -6.59 3.67
CA GLY A 12 -6.33 -7.55 3.25
C GLY A 12 -6.58 -7.45 1.75
N VAL A 13 -6.77 -8.59 1.08
CA VAL A 13 -6.85 -8.65 -0.39
C VAL A 13 -8.02 -7.85 -0.96
N PHE A 14 -9.16 -7.81 -0.26
CA PHE A 14 -10.37 -7.16 -0.80
C PHE A 14 -10.44 -5.66 -0.57
N ASP A 15 -9.74 -5.14 0.43
CA ASP A 15 -9.83 -3.73 0.83
C ASP A 15 -8.47 -3.07 1.07
N GLY A 16 -7.39 -3.80 0.90
CA GLY A 16 -6.03 -3.31 1.15
C GLY A 16 -4.99 -4.01 0.29
N ALA A 17 -3.76 -4.07 0.79
CA ALA A 17 -2.70 -4.85 0.16
C ALA A 17 -2.92 -6.34 0.44
N GLU A 18 -2.62 -7.20 -0.53
CA GLU A 18 -2.67 -8.63 -0.32
C GLU A 18 -1.56 -9.01 0.66
N ILE A 19 -1.94 -9.60 1.80
CA ILE A 19 -1.03 -9.82 2.93
C ILE A 19 0.15 -10.73 2.55
N HIS A 20 -0.13 -11.83 1.84
CA HIS A 20 0.91 -12.79 1.45
C HIS A 20 1.87 -12.19 0.44
N GLU A 21 1.36 -11.48 -0.58
CA GLU A 21 2.21 -10.81 -1.57
C GLU A 21 3.09 -9.76 -0.91
N ALA A 22 2.52 -8.96 -0.01
CA ALA A 22 3.29 -7.94 0.71
C ALA A 22 4.38 -8.58 1.58
N THR A 23 4.03 -9.58 2.37
CA THR A 23 4.96 -10.27 3.26
C THR A 23 6.07 -10.96 2.49
N LEU A 24 5.73 -11.68 1.42
CA LEU A 24 6.71 -12.38 0.60
C LEU A 24 7.62 -11.40 -0.16
N THR A 25 7.11 -10.24 -0.55
CA THR A 25 7.92 -9.18 -1.15
C THR A 25 9.01 -8.72 -0.19
N LEU A 26 8.65 -8.43 1.07
CA LEU A 26 9.60 -8.00 2.08
C LEU A 26 10.65 -9.10 2.35
N LEU A 27 10.20 -10.34 2.44
CA LEU A 27 11.10 -11.48 2.64
C LEU A 27 12.07 -11.64 1.48
N ALA A 28 11.56 -11.55 0.24
CA ALA A 28 12.39 -11.70 -0.97
C ALA A 28 13.47 -10.62 -1.04
N ILE A 29 13.15 -9.37 -0.72
CA ILE A 29 14.13 -8.28 -0.68
C ILE A 29 15.23 -8.60 0.33
N ASN A 30 14.84 -9.03 1.51
CA ASN A 30 15.78 -9.36 2.58
C ASN A 30 16.68 -10.55 2.19
N GLN A 31 16.12 -11.58 1.58
CA GLN A 31 16.88 -12.76 1.15
C GLN A 31 17.90 -12.45 0.06
N GLN A 32 17.62 -11.47 -0.79
CA GLN A 32 18.51 -11.04 -1.86
C GLN A 32 19.56 -10.01 -1.40
N GLY A 33 19.60 -9.72 -0.11
CA GLY A 33 20.55 -8.77 0.46
C GLY A 33 20.20 -7.29 0.26
N GLY A 34 18.98 -7.01 -0.16
CA GLY A 34 18.49 -5.65 -0.31
C GLY A 34 18.02 -5.05 1.01
N GLU A 35 17.81 -3.74 1.01
CA GLU A 35 17.17 -3.01 2.10
C GLU A 35 15.81 -2.51 1.63
N TYR A 36 14.90 -2.29 2.56
CA TYR A 36 13.61 -1.70 2.24
C TYR A 36 13.11 -0.77 3.33
N GLU A 37 12.26 0.17 2.94
CA GLU A 37 11.42 0.93 3.84
C GLU A 37 9.99 0.82 3.34
N VAL A 38 9.04 0.79 4.27
CA VAL A 38 7.62 0.61 3.97
C VAL A 38 6.90 1.94 4.14
N PHE A 39 6.02 2.25 3.20
CA PHE A 39 5.21 3.47 3.18
C PHE A 39 3.76 3.14 2.92
N ALA A 40 2.87 3.99 3.40
CA ALA A 40 1.46 3.96 3.04
C ALA A 40 0.87 5.36 3.20
N PRO A 41 -0.17 5.71 2.42
CA PRO A 41 -0.81 7.00 2.60
C PRO A 41 -1.62 7.03 3.90
N ASN A 42 -1.57 8.17 4.59
CA ASN A 42 -2.34 8.38 5.82
C ASN A 42 -3.73 8.92 5.47
N ILE A 43 -4.57 8.04 4.98
CA ILE A 43 -5.92 8.37 4.50
C ILE A 43 -6.93 7.33 4.99
N PRO A 44 -8.22 7.67 5.03
CA PRO A 44 -9.25 6.67 5.30
C PRO A 44 -9.26 5.61 4.21
N GLN A 45 -9.48 4.37 4.62
CA GLN A 45 -9.68 3.25 3.72
C GLN A 45 -11.06 3.38 3.06
N HIS A 46 -11.15 3.15 1.74
CA HIS A 46 -12.41 3.34 1.03
C HIS A 46 -13.48 2.34 1.50
N HIS A 47 -13.12 1.06 1.59
CA HIS A 47 -13.98 -0.01 2.09
C HIS A 47 -13.32 -0.74 3.25
N VAL A 48 -14.15 -1.28 4.13
CA VAL A 48 -13.74 -2.28 5.11
C VAL A 48 -14.56 -3.52 4.81
N ILE A 49 -13.91 -4.59 4.37
CA ILE A 49 -14.57 -5.79 3.86
C ILE A 49 -14.43 -6.94 4.85
N ASN A 50 -15.54 -7.63 5.09
CA ASN A 50 -15.51 -8.90 5.81
C ASN A 50 -14.98 -9.96 4.84
N HIS A 51 -13.78 -10.43 5.08
CA HIS A 51 -13.11 -11.38 4.18
C HIS A 51 -13.72 -12.79 4.19
N ILE A 52 -14.66 -13.06 5.08
CA ILE A 52 -15.42 -14.32 5.07
C ILE A 52 -16.57 -14.22 4.07
N THR A 53 -17.30 -13.12 4.10
CA THR A 53 -18.52 -12.93 3.29
C THR A 53 -18.29 -12.15 2.01
N GLY A 54 -17.23 -11.35 1.94
CA GLY A 54 -16.96 -10.44 0.84
C GLY A 54 -17.79 -9.15 0.90
N GLU A 55 -18.56 -8.97 1.97
CA GLU A 55 -19.45 -7.80 2.11
C GLU A 55 -18.78 -6.67 2.89
N GLU A 56 -19.20 -5.44 2.58
CA GLU A 56 -18.72 -4.25 3.27
C GLU A 56 -19.23 -4.23 4.72
N MET A 57 -18.35 -3.86 5.63
CA MET A 57 -18.69 -3.69 7.05
C MET A 57 -18.86 -2.19 7.37
N PRO A 58 -19.77 -1.83 8.30
CA PRO A 58 -19.97 -0.44 8.68
C PRO A 58 -18.88 0.02 9.66
N GLU A 59 -17.62 0.01 9.20
CA GLU A 59 -16.46 0.40 9.98
C GLU A 59 -15.62 1.39 9.18
N GLU A 60 -14.79 2.12 9.90
CA GLU A 60 -13.79 3.00 9.29
C GLU A 60 -12.41 2.55 9.74
N ARG A 61 -11.45 2.54 8.82
CA ARG A 61 -10.05 2.20 9.10
C ARG A 61 -9.15 3.12 8.31
N ASN A 62 -7.93 3.28 8.81
CA ASN A 62 -6.92 4.13 8.20
C ASN A 62 -5.90 3.26 7.46
N VAL A 63 -5.58 3.62 6.22
CA VAL A 63 -4.68 2.84 5.36
C VAL A 63 -3.29 2.69 5.98
N LEU A 64 -2.72 3.77 6.51
CA LEU A 64 -1.40 3.73 7.13
C LEU A 64 -1.40 2.82 8.38
N ILE A 65 -2.39 2.97 9.22
CA ILE A 65 -2.52 2.18 10.45
C ILE A 65 -2.69 0.70 10.13
N GLU A 66 -3.53 0.37 9.16
CA GLU A 66 -3.74 -1.02 8.77
C GLU A 66 -2.50 -1.61 8.09
N SER A 67 -1.84 -0.84 7.24
CA SER A 67 -0.59 -1.26 6.60
C SER A 67 0.52 -1.54 7.63
N ALA A 68 0.52 -0.82 8.73
CA ALA A 68 1.48 -1.01 9.81
C ALA A 68 1.41 -2.40 10.43
N ARG A 69 0.28 -3.10 10.29
CA ARG A 69 0.15 -4.49 10.78
C ARG A 69 1.10 -5.42 10.02
N ILE A 70 1.19 -5.26 8.72
CA ILE A 70 2.11 -6.05 7.88
C ILE A 70 3.56 -5.67 8.17
N ALA A 71 3.84 -4.37 8.29
CA ALA A 71 5.18 -3.84 8.52
C ALA A 71 5.62 -3.92 10.00
N ARG A 72 4.75 -4.37 10.88
CA ARG A 72 5.00 -4.48 12.33
C ARG A 72 5.38 -3.12 12.94
N GLY A 73 4.68 -2.08 12.52
CA GLY A 73 4.88 -0.72 13.00
C GLY A 73 6.04 0.05 12.36
N LYS A 74 6.87 -0.61 11.57
CA LYS A 74 8.00 0.03 10.89
C LYS A 74 7.55 0.55 9.54
N ILE A 75 6.83 1.66 9.56
CA ILE A 75 6.21 2.23 8.37
C ILE A 75 6.20 3.75 8.49
N SER A 76 6.26 4.43 7.37
CA SER A 76 6.20 5.89 7.30
C SER A 76 5.05 6.35 6.43
N ASP A 77 4.56 7.56 6.68
CA ASP A 77 3.57 8.21 5.83
C ASP A 77 4.17 8.43 4.45
N LEU A 78 3.42 8.08 3.41
CA LEU A 78 3.87 8.26 2.03
C LEU A 78 4.19 9.73 1.72
N ASN A 79 3.58 10.67 2.43
CA ASN A 79 3.88 12.09 2.31
C ASN A 79 5.34 12.43 2.65
N ASP A 80 6.02 11.59 3.43
CA ASP A 80 7.41 11.77 3.81
C ASP A 80 8.40 11.07 2.86
N PHE A 81 7.89 10.48 1.77
CA PHE A 81 8.71 9.75 0.81
C PHE A 81 9.64 10.69 0.03
N ASN A 82 10.91 10.30 -0.09
CA ASN A 82 11.89 10.98 -0.92
C ASN A 82 12.45 9.98 -1.95
N PRO A 83 12.12 10.14 -3.24
CA PRO A 83 12.54 9.19 -4.27
C PRO A 83 14.06 9.08 -4.44
N ASP A 84 14.81 10.12 -4.04
CA ASP A 84 16.27 10.13 -4.16
C ASP A 84 16.93 9.10 -3.24
N ASN A 85 16.22 8.61 -2.23
CA ASN A 85 16.76 7.66 -1.26
C ASN A 85 16.61 6.20 -1.70
N PHE A 86 15.96 5.93 -2.85
CA PHE A 86 15.60 4.57 -3.25
C PHE A 86 16.00 4.25 -4.68
N ASP A 87 16.31 2.98 -4.92
CA ASP A 87 16.63 2.46 -6.25
C ASP A 87 15.39 1.98 -7.00
N ALA A 88 14.36 1.56 -6.28
CA ALA A 88 13.12 1.05 -6.88
C ALA A 88 11.95 1.20 -5.92
N ILE A 89 10.73 1.17 -6.48
CA ILE A 89 9.47 1.25 -5.76
C ILE A 89 8.65 0.03 -6.12
N ILE A 90 8.07 -0.64 -5.13
CA ILE A 90 7.23 -1.82 -5.33
C ILE A 90 5.86 -1.58 -4.70
N PHE A 91 4.82 -1.89 -5.45
CA PHE A 91 3.43 -1.86 -5.00
C PHE A 91 2.89 -3.29 -4.98
N PRO A 92 2.86 -3.97 -3.84
CA PRO A 92 2.24 -5.29 -3.76
C PRO A 92 0.77 -5.25 -4.15
N GLY A 93 0.24 -6.35 -4.68
CA GLY A 93 -1.13 -6.44 -5.17
C GLY A 93 -2.19 -6.35 -4.08
N GLY A 94 -3.44 -6.49 -4.51
CA GLY A 94 -4.62 -6.38 -3.67
C GLY A 94 -5.54 -5.27 -4.18
N PHE A 95 -6.82 -5.33 -3.82
CA PHE A 95 -7.79 -4.33 -4.27
C PHE A 95 -7.56 -2.95 -3.64
N GLY A 96 -6.76 -2.86 -2.57
CA GLY A 96 -6.42 -1.59 -1.96
C GLY A 96 -5.69 -0.63 -2.91
N ALA A 97 -4.89 -1.16 -3.84
CA ALA A 97 -4.25 -0.32 -4.85
C ALA A 97 -5.29 0.39 -5.72
N ALA A 98 -6.35 -0.32 -6.11
CA ALA A 98 -7.42 0.25 -6.91
C ALA A 98 -8.43 1.07 -6.09
N LYS A 99 -8.56 0.79 -4.80
CA LYS A 99 -9.57 1.43 -3.95
C LYS A 99 -9.02 2.59 -3.12
N ASN A 100 -7.78 2.49 -2.65
CA ASN A 100 -7.18 3.44 -1.72
C ASN A 100 -6.11 4.32 -2.37
N LEU A 101 -5.30 3.75 -3.26
CA LEU A 101 -4.24 4.50 -3.94
C LEU A 101 -4.76 5.20 -5.20
N SER A 102 -5.90 4.78 -5.70
CA SER A 102 -6.57 5.36 -6.85
C SER A 102 -8.07 5.13 -6.76
N THR A 103 -8.84 5.64 -7.72
CA THR A 103 -10.28 5.43 -7.80
C THR A 103 -10.66 4.47 -8.94
N VAL A 104 -9.69 3.72 -9.50
CA VAL A 104 -9.93 2.88 -10.69
C VAL A 104 -10.99 1.80 -10.48
N ALA A 105 -11.14 1.29 -9.26
CA ALA A 105 -12.17 0.30 -8.93
C ALA A 105 -13.59 0.84 -9.11
N PHE A 106 -13.76 2.17 -9.08
CA PHE A 106 -15.06 2.84 -9.11
C PHE A 106 -15.28 3.68 -10.37
N ASP A 107 -14.23 4.33 -10.84
CA ASP A 107 -14.30 5.32 -11.93
C ASP A 107 -13.80 4.78 -13.28
N GLY A 108 -13.22 3.58 -13.30
CA GLY A 108 -12.72 2.97 -14.53
C GLY A 108 -11.76 3.89 -15.27
N PRO A 109 -12.02 4.20 -16.57
CA PRO A 109 -11.11 5.03 -17.36
C PRO A 109 -11.03 6.49 -16.89
N ASN A 110 -11.95 6.93 -16.03
CA ASN A 110 -11.92 8.28 -15.45
C ASN A 110 -11.29 8.29 -14.06
N ALA A 111 -10.54 7.26 -13.72
CA ALA A 111 -9.92 7.10 -12.40
C ALA A 111 -8.97 8.23 -12.05
N LYS A 112 -8.91 8.53 -10.75
CA LYS A 112 -7.96 9.48 -10.17
C LYS A 112 -6.99 8.73 -9.28
N ILE A 113 -5.73 9.17 -9.27
CA ILE A 113 -4.69 8.59 -8.43
C ILE A 113 -4.58 9.43 -7.15
N ASN A 114 -4.37 8.78 -6.00
CA ASN A 114 -4.09 9.46 -4.74
C ASN A 114 -2.98 10.49 -4.94
N HIS A 115 -3.12 11.67 -4.32
CA HIS A 115 -2.21 12.78 -4.51
C HIS A 115 -0.74 12.41 -4.21
N ASP A 116 -0.50 11.74 -3.10
CA ASP A 116 0.86 11.35 -2.70
C ASP A 116 1.45 10.31 -3.66
N VAL A 117 0.63 9.36 -4.13
CA VAL A 117 1.04 8.36 -5.12
C VAL A 117 1.34 9.05 -6.46
N CYS A 118 0.52 10.03 -6.84
CA CYS A 118 0.75 10.80 -8.06
C CYS A 118 2.08 11.57 -8.01
N LEU A 119 2.39 12.21 -6.89
CA LEU A 119 3.67 12.89 -6.70
C LEU A 119 4.85 11.93 -6.82
N LEU A 120 4.70 10.72 -6.34
CA LEU A 120 5.72 9.68 -6.42
C LEU A 120 6.03 9.32 -7.88
N TYR A 121 4.99 9.17 -8.71
CA TYR A 121 5.17 8.86 -10.13
C TYR A 121 5.72 10.02 -10.96
N THR A 122 5.54 11.26 -10.52
CA THR A 122 6.02 12.44 -11.22
C THR A 122 7.41 12.88 -10.76
N SER A 123 7.93 12.24 -9.74
CA SER A 123 9.28 12.48 -9.23
C SER A 123 10.30 11.58 -9.93
#